data_d45b9dfa5f9de08697fc65d34dc7e602
#
_entry.id   d45b9dfa5f9de08697fc65d34dc7e602
#
_cell.length_a   1.000
_cell.length_b   1.000
_cell.length_c   1.000
_cell.angle_alpha   90.00
_cell.angle_beta   90.00
_cell.angle_gamma   90.00
#
_symmetry.space_group_name_H-M   'P 1'
#
loop_
_entity.id
_entity.type
_entity.pdbx_description
1 polymer ?
#
loop_
_entity_poly.entity_id
_entity_poly.type
_entity_poly.pdbx_seq_one_letter_code
_entity_poly.pdbx_strand_id
1 'polypeptide(L)'
;MIDSVDQTTEIPLSLIVNTNNKTGYTATLNSKTDETALVNAESAIGAKIESIDANKTLTGFSNNTWGVKVGSNTNFSPIPKPTAPMSVMQTTSKTNGNEANYLEFGLKLGDNLESGRYTNKLVFSILTNDYNQIAIMTEGPDFNTKLKSLETPTSEINYFRKSPVPPATSMNAVNIDDEESDYEIKLWLDPTDNTAYYYAEPEKVYLNRDSSKMFYSEPYVQKIRNVLEIDLSNFDTSKVTNMSNMFLGMSNLTSLNLSNFDTSQVTNMSSMFGFMSNLTSLNLSNFDTSQVTNMAGMFFNILLLTTLDFSSFNTSKVTSMSNMFNNMPSLTTLDLSSFDTSNVTDMRYMFFSMSNLTTLDLSNFNTSQVTNMNGMFSLPDMWASNDKLEKIYVNNDFNTSKLTTFSNMFSNRKKLRGGNGSYLTDPSTADKTWLRVDRPGVQGYFTKKS
;
A
#
# COMPACT_ATOMS: atom_id res chain seq x y z
N MET A 1 32.07 44.71 -27.43
CA MET A 1 31.85 46.13 -27.77
C MET A 1 30.36 46.23 -28.14
N ILE A 2 29.57 46.97 -27.39
CA ILE A 2 28.15 47.16 -27.74
C ILE A 2 28.14 48.32 -28.71
N ASP A 3 27.98 48.01 -29.99
CA ASP A 3 27.86 48.99 -31.07
C ASP A 3 26.36 49.04 -31.39
N SER A 4 25.62 49.92 -30.73
CA SER A 4 24.21 50.07 -31.04
C SER A 4 23.89 51.48 -31.44
N VAL A 5 23.24 51.61 -32.59
CA VAL A 5 22.69 52.88 -33.11
C VAL A 5 21.68 53.48 -32.12
N ASP A 6 21.04 52.61 -31.28
CA ASP A 6 20.02 52.97 -30.30
C ASP A 6 20.49 52.89 -28.84
N GLN A 7 21.79 52.63 -28.59
CA GLN A 7 22.39 52.47 -27.25
C GLN A 7 21.70 51.37 -26.39
N THR A 8 20.91 50.47 -26.96
CA THR A 8 20.21 49.40 -26.28
C THR A 8 20.75 48.04 -26.72
N THR A 9 20.75 47.07 -25.83
CA THR A 9 21.09 45.68 -26.15
C THR A 9 20.33 44.70 -25.27
N GLU A 10 20.09 43.51 -25.79
CA GLU A 10 19.54 42.36 -25.07
C GLU A 10 20.57 41.23 -25.06
N ILE A 11 20.71 40.59 -23.89
CA ILE A 11 21.63 39.46 -23.68
C ILE A 11 20.80 38.27 -23.26
N PRO A 12 20.61 37.26 -24.14
CA PRO A 12 19.85 36.06 -23.81
C PRO A 12 20.68 35.10 -22.95
N LEU A 13 20.02 34.42 -22.01
CA LEU A 13 20.57 33.35 -21.22
C LEU A 13 19.54 32.21 -21.17
N SER A 14 19.99 31.00 -21.43
CA SER A 14 19.16 29.78 -21.26
C SER A 14 19.43 29.15 -19.90
N LEU A 15 18.37 28.89 -19.16
CA LEU A 15 18.39 28.13 -17.91
C LEU A 15 17.72 26.78 -18.14
N ILE A 16 18.47 25.69 -17.91
CA ILE A 16 17.97 24.32 -18.03
C ILE A 16 18.00 23.69 -16.66
N VAL A 17 16.86 23.19 -16.20
CA VAL A 17 16.73 22.49 -14.91
C VAL A 17 16.04 21.16 -15.15
N ASN A 18 16.65 20.09 -14.62
CA ASN A 18 16.08 18.74 -14.61
C ASN A 18 15.93 18.27 -13.17
N THR A 19 14.79 17.69 -12.85
CA THR A 19 14.54 17.08 -11.54
C THR A 19 13.70 15.83 -11.69
N ASN A 20 13.99 14.82 -10.87
CA ASN A 20 13.15 13.65 -10.65
C ASN A 20 12.15 13.83 -9.49
N ASN A 21 12.20 14.96 -8.79
CA ASN A 21 11.27 15.29 -7.73
C ASN A 21 9.84 15.44 -8.29
N LYS A 22 8.90 14.62 -7.78
CA LYS A 22 7.51 14.59 -8.25
C LYS A 22 6.73 15.87 -7.92
N THR A 23 7.12 16.59 -6.88
CA THR A 23 6.51 17.89 -6.52
C THR A 23 7.14 19.06 -7.26
N GLY A 24 8.18 18.78 -8.08
CA GLY A 24 8.85 19.78 -8.89
C GLY A 24 9.86 20.63 -8.12
N TYR A 25 10.12 21.83 -8.65
CA TYR A 25 11.09 22.76 -8.09
C TYR A 25 10.69 24.21 -8.36
N THR A 26 11.33 25.11 -7.63
CA THR A 26 11.30 26.55 -7.89
C THR A 26 12.72 27.05 -8.08
N ALA A 27 12.99 27.67 -9.23
CA ALA A 27 14.25 28.36 -9.49
C ALA A 27 14.05 29.88 -9.34
N THR A 28 14.98 30.50 -8.64
CA THR A 28 14.94 31.94 -8.39
C THR A 28 16.22 32.62 -8.83
N LEU A 29 16.11 33.92 -9.08
CA LEU A 29 17.21 34.82 -9.41
C LEU A 29 17.23 35.98 -8.44
N ASN A 30 18.41 36.37 -7.96
CA ASN A 30 18.65 37.60 -7.23
C ASN A 30 20.09 38.09 -7.39
N SER A 31 20.36 39.34 -7.06
CA SER A 31 21.72 39.85 -6.89
C SER A 31 22.38 39.19 -5.66
N LYS A 32 23.70 39.01 -5.71
CA LYS A 32 24.44 38.40 -4.57
C LYS A 32 24.37 39.24 -3.31
N THR A 33 24.30 40.55 -3.46
CA THR A 33 24.22 41.53 -2.38
C THR A 33 23.06 42.48 -2.65
N ASP A 34 22.82 43.43 -1.76
CA ASP A 34 21.78 44.47 -1.97
C ASP A 34 22.10 45.45 -3.12
N GLU A 35 23.34 45.40 -3.65
CA GLU A 35 23.71 46.15 -4.86
C GLU A 35 23.13 45.48 -6.09
N THR A 36 22.19 46.14 -6.74
CA THR A 36 21.52 45.63 -7.98
C THR A 36 22.06 46.29 -9.25
N ALA A 37 22.90 47.33 -9.13
CA ALA A 37 23.54 47.97 -10.30
C ALA A 37 24.71 47.15 -10.82
N LEU A 38 25.04 47.33 -12.10
CA LEU A 38 26.33 46.96 -12.63
C LEU A 38 27.35 48.05 -12.22
N VAL A 39 28.37 47.68 -11.46
CA VAL A 39 29.35 48.59 -10.90
C VAL A 39 30.66 48.54 -11.66
N ASN A 40 31.20 49.72 -11.99
CA ASN A 40 32.57 49.85 -12.48
C ASN A 40 33.51 50.03 -11.26
N ALA A 41 34.21 48.97 -10.86
CA ALA A 41 35.09 49.00 -9.72
C ALA A 41 36.35 49.89 -9.90
N GLU A 42 36.66 50.28 -11.14
CA GLU A 42 37.82 51.12 -11.46
C GLU A 42 37.40 52.60 -11.67
N SER A 43 36.13 52.93 -11.56
CA SER A 43 35.60 54.28 -11.76
C SER A 43 36.05 55.22 -10.64
N ALA A 44 36.63 56.32 -11.03
CA ALA A 44 36.99 57.41 -10.09
C ALA A 44 35.80 58.19 -9.56
N ILE A 45 34.67 58.15 -10.27
CA ILE A 45 33.42 58.85 -9.93
C ILE A 45 32.31 57.92 -9.43
N GLY A 46 32.61 56.60 -9.27
CA GLY A 46 31.61 55.61 -8.83
C GLY A 46 30.55 55.28 -9.89
N ALA A 47 30.92 55.28 -11.18
CA ALA A 47 29.98 55.05 -12.28
C ALA A 47 29.26 53.69 -12.17
N LYS A 48 27.94 53.68 -12.38
CA LYS A 48 27.05 52.55 -12.31
C LYS A 48 26.05 52.52 -13.47
N ILE A 49 25.58 51.33 -13.78
CA ILE A 49 24.38 51.12 -14.58
C ILE A 49 23.31 50.61 -13.64
N GLU A 50 22.36 51.44 -13.27
CA GLU A 50 21.39 51.15 -12.21
C GLU A 50 20.35 50.09 -12.69
N SER A 51 19.77 49.34 -11.74
CA SER A 51 18.59 48.56 -12.06
C SER A 51 17.41 49.46 -12.41
N ILE A 52 16.57 49.06 -13.37
CA ILE A 52 15.30 49.77 -13.58
C ILE A 52 14.46 49.76 -12.31
N ASP A 53 13.63 50.79 -12.11
CA ASP A 53 12.82 51.03 -10.92
C ASP A 53 11.44 50.33 -10.94
N ALA A 54 10.97 49.95 -12.13
CA ALA A 54 9.69 49.30 -12.37
C ALA A 54 9.73 48.48 -13.63
N ASN A 55 8.70 47.65 -13.85
CA ASN A 55 8.58 46.86 -15.11
C ASN A 55 8.42 47.78 -16.32
N LYS A 56 9.29 47.65 -17.30
CA LYS A 56 9.36 48.50 -18.49
C LYS A 56 9.72 47.69 -19.74
N THR A 57 9.25 48.15 -20.89
CA THR A 57 9.82 47.71 -22.16
C THR A 57 11.24 48.24 -22.33
N LEU A 58 12.07 47.62 -23.16
CA LEU A 58 13.45 48.10 -23.40
C LEU A 58 13.51 49.53 -23.86
N THR A 59 12.59 49.94 -24.72
CA THR A 59 12.44 51.33 -25.18
C THR A 59 12.09 52.33 -24.08
N GLY A 60 11.45 51.86 -23.01
CA GLY A 60 11.09 52.64 -21.83
C GLY A 60 12.20 52.77 -20.79
N PHE A 61 13.39 52.19 -21.02
CA PHE A 61 14.52 52.34 -20.11
C PHE A 61 15.07 53.78 -20.09
N SER A 62 15.44 54.22 -18.91
CA SER A 62 16.29 55.40 -18.77
C SER A 62 17.73 55.09 -19.18
N ASN A 63 18.51 56.08 -19.56
CA ASN A 63 19.92 55.86 -19.87
C ASN A 63 20.66 55.33 -18.63
N ASN A 64 21.65 54.46 -18.85
CA ASN A 64 22.44 53.78 -17.89
C ASN A 64 21.60 52.92 -16.87
N THR A 65 20.60 52.19 -17.43
CA THR A 65 19.83 51.23 -16.68
C THR A 65 19.81 49.87 -17.33
N TRP A 66 19.57 48.81 -16.51
CA TRP A 66 19.45 47.45 -16.93
C TRP A 66 18.33 46.73 -16.17
N GLY A 67 17.86 45.63 -16.71
CA GLY A 67 16.81 44.83 -16.12
C GLY A 67 16.81 43.39 -16.66
N VAL A 68 15.94 42.53 -16.13
CA VAL A 68 15.81 41.12 -16.54
C VAL A 68 14.39 40.82 -16.98
N LYS A 69 14.25 40.05 -18.07
CA LYS A 69 12.98 39.54 -18.57
C LYS A 69 12.99 38.01 -18.54
N VAL A 70 11.88 37.41 -18.17
CA VAL A 70 11.74 35.97 -18.01
C VAL A 70 10.76 35.43 -19.06
N GLY A 71 11.18 34.43 -19.81
CA GLY A 71 10.35 33.72 -20.79
C GLY A 71 9.78 34.66 -21.86
N SER A 72 8.49 34.53 -22.11
CA SER A 72 7.75 35.31 -23.13
C SER A 72 7.24 36.68 -22.63
N ASN A 73 7.66 37.12 -21.44
CA ASN A 73 7.27 38.44 -20.95
C ASN A 73 7.68 39.55 -21.90
N THR A 74 6.85 40.56 -22.05
CA THR A 74 7.15 41.74 -22.93
C THR A 74 7.96 42.80 -22.20
N ASN A 75 7.87 42.84 -20.86
CA ASN A 75 8.54 43.82 -20.01
C ASN A 75 9.70 43.23 -19.25
N PHE A 76 10.74 44.01 -19.08
CA PHE A 76 11.83 43.75 -18.12
C PHE A 76 11.42 44.18 -16.74
N SER A 77 11.86 43.40 -15.75
CA SER A 77 11.71 43.68 -14.35
C SER A 77 13.00 44.23 -13.74
N PRO A 78 12.94 44.98 -12.62
CA PRO A 78 14.11 45.30 -11.83
C PRO A 78 14.92 44.06 -11.44
N ILE A 79 16.24 44.24 -11.30
CA ILE A 79 17.09 43.18 -10.76
C ILE A 79 16.71 42.90 -9.31
N PRO A 80 16.32 41.67 -8.95
CA PRO A 80 15.85 41.36 -7.61
C PRO A 80 16.99 41.36 -6.57
N LYS A 81 16.68 41.81 -5.34
CA LYS A 81 17.59 41.76 -4.19
C LYS A 81 17.57 40.37 -3.53
N PRO A 82 18.57 40.04 -2.69
CA PRO A 82 18.60 38.78 -1.93
C PRO A 82 17.38 38.56 -1.04
N THR A 83 16.81 39.64 -0.52
CA THR A 83 15.64 39.63 0.38
C THR A 83 14.30 39.42 -0.36
N ALA A 84 14.30 39.56 -1.68
CA ALA A 84 13.11 39.40 -2.51
C ALA A 84 13.50 38.75 -3.89
N PRO A 85 13.93 37.49 -3.89
CA PRO A 85 14.32 36.80 -5.12
C PRO A 85 13.12 36.66 -6.05
N MET A 86 13.37 36.76 -7.36
CA MET A 86 12.37 36.58 -8.41
C MET A 86 12.30 35.13 -8.85
N SER A 87 11.11 34.53 -8.90
CA SER A 87 10.92 33.22 -9.52
C SER A 87 11.13 33.35 -11.05
N VAL A 88 12.03 32.51 -11.58
CA VAL A 88 12.38 32.50 -13.00
C VAL A 88 11.93 31.24 -13.71
N MET A 89 11.70 30.17 -12.95
CA MET A 89 11.19 28.91 -13.45
C MET A 89 10.61 28.10 -12.29
N GLN A 90 9.50 27.40 -12.52
CA GLN A 90 8.93 26.49 -11.55
C GLN A 90 8.13 25.37 -12.20
N THR A 91 8.11 24.22 -11.56
CA THR A 91 7.24 23.09 -11.93
C THR A 91 6.58 22.53 -10.68
N THR A 92 5.48 21.83 -10.84
CA THR A 92 4.76 21.12 -9.77
C THR A 92 4.85 19.62 -9.95
N SER A 93 5.69 19.16 -10.87
CA SER A 93 5.92 17.74 -11.18
C SER A 93 7.37 17.53 -11.59
N LYS A 94 7.77 16.26 -11.69
CA LYS A 94 9.09 15.92 -12.26
C LYS A 94 9.21 16.45 -13.69
N THR A 95 10.43 16.80 -14.10
CA THR A 95 10.71 17.23 -15.46
C THR A 95 10.81 16.02 -16.40
N ASN A 96 10.40 16.21 -17.64
CA ASN A 96 10.53 15.20 -18.70
C ASN A 96 11.91 15.22 -19.39
N GLY A 97 12.87 15.93 -18.82
CA GLY A 97 14.20 16.16 -19.34
C GLY A 97 14.28 17.46 -20.17
N ASN A 98 15.37 18.20 -20.01
CA ASN A 98 15.68 19.42 -20.76
C ASN A 98 14.61 20.52 -20.71
N GLU A 99 13.95 20.70 -19.59
CA GLU A 99 13.08 21.85 -19.42
C GLU A 99 13.93 23.13 -19.39
N ALA A 100 13.69 23.99 -20.35
CA ALA A 100 14.45 25.21 -20.51
C ALA A 100 13.54 26.42 -20.36
N ASN A 101 14.04 27.45 -19.72
CA ASN A 101 13.48 28.78 -19.76
C ASN A 101 14.53 29.78 -20.22
N TYR A 102 14.09 30.85 -20.86
CA TYR A 102 14.96 31.88 -21.36
C TYR A 102 14.84 33.13 -20.50
N LEU A 103 16.00 33.69 -20.18
CA LEU A 103 16.13 34.96 -19.52
C LEU A 103 16.77 35.94 -20.52
N GLU A 104 16.36 37.17 -20.49
CA GLU A 104 17.01 38.22 -21.28
C GLU A 104 17.37 39.40 -20.37
N PHE A 105 18.60 39.87 -20.44
CA PHE A 105 19.04 41.05 -19.73
C PHE A 105 19.04 42.22 -20.74
N GLY A 106 18.14 43.18 -20.50
CA GLY A 106 18.08 44.40 -21.24
C GLY A 106 18.98 45.46 -20.64
N LEU A 107 19.62 46.24 -21.50
CA LEU A 107 20.55 47.31 -21.13
C LEU A 107 20.34 48.49 -22.05
N LYS A 108 20.35 49.71 -21.47
CA LYS A 108 20.38 50.97 -22.22
C LYS A 108 21.49 51.87 -21.71
N LEU A 109 22.39 52.28 -22.58
CA LEU A 109 23.56 53.10 -22.28
C LEU A 109 23.29 54.57 -22.68
N GLY A 110 23.88 55.49 -21.94
CA GLY A 110 23.90 56.91 -22.25
C GLY A 110 25.27 57.39 -22.66
N ASP A 111 25.35 58.49 -23.41
CA ASP A 111 26.59 59.03 -23.97
C ASP A 111 27.61 59.49 -22.91
N ASN A 112 27.19 59.73 -21.69
CA ASN A 112 28.02 60.18 -20.56
C ASN A 112 28.42 59.08 -19.59
N LEU A 113 28.25 57.80 -19.97
CA LEU A 113 28.74 56.69 -19.14
C LEU A 113 30.25 56.64 -19.22
N GLU A 114 30.95 56.59 -18.07
CA GLU A 114 32.40 56.41 -18.01
C GLU A 114 32.80 55.09 -18.72
N SER A 115 33.87 55.10 -19.48
CA SER A 115 34.37 53.90 -20.10
C SER A 115 34.93 52.94 -19.02
N GLY A 116 34.70 51.63 -19.18
CA GLY A 116 35.19 50.67 -18.23
C GLY A 116 34.40 49.36 -18.21
N ARG A 117 34.71 48.53 -17.26
CA ARG A 117 34.06 47.23 -17.03
C ARG A 117 33.02 47.33 -15.94
N TYR A 118 31.77 47.09 -16.32
CA TYR A 118 30.64 47.10 -15.38
C TYR A 118 30.23 45.68 -15.06
N THR A 119 30.14 45.32 -13.74
CA THR A 119 29.87 43.97 -13.31
C THR A 119 28.89 43.90 -12.14
N ASN A 120 28.09 42.84 -12.08
CA ASN A 120 27.38 42.40 -10.91
C ASN A 120 27.44 40.88 -10.82
N LYS A 121 27.19 40.33 -9.62
CA LYS A 121 27.07 38.88 -9.41
C LYS A 121 25.61 38.55 -9.15
N LEU A 122 25.04 37.72 -10.01
CA LEU A 122 23.70 37.19 -9.84
C LEU A 122 23.78 35.76 -9.28
N VAL A 123 22.81 35.40 -8.47
CA VAL A 123 22.66 34.08 -7.86
C VAL A 123 21.42 33.43 -8.42
N PHE A 124 21.59 32.26 -9.01
CA PHE A 124 20.49 31.35 -9.33
C PHE A 124 20.38 30.33 -8.20
N SER A 125 19.23 30.21 -7.59
CA SER A 125 18.94 29.21 -6.58
C SER A 125 17.86 28.28 -7.10
N ILE A 126 18.08 26.98 -6.93
CA ILE A 126 17.10 25.95 -7.28
C ILE A 126 16.73 25.25 -5.98
N LEU A 127 15.47 25.33 -5.60
CA LEU A 127 14.91 24.67 -4.44
C LEU A 127 13.89 23.65 -4.91
N THR A 128 14.00 22.42 -4.42
CA THR A 128 12.92 21.45 -4.59
C THR A 128 11.70 21.91 -3.82
N ASN A 129 10.53 21.73 -4.38
CA ASN A 129 9.30 22.02 -3.63
C ASN A 129 9.19 21.08 -2.44
N ASP A 130 8.49 21.53 -1.39
CA ASP A 130 8.26 20.71 -0.20
C ASP A 130 7.54 19.41 -0.58
N TYR A 131 8.00 18.31 -0.01
CA TYR A 131 7.40 16.98 -0.18
C TYR A 131 7.50 16.21 1.14
N ASN A 132 6.59 15.27 1.36
CA ASN A 132 6.50 14.52 2.60
C ASN A 132 7.65 13.51 2.79
N GLN A 133 8.50 13.36 1.81
CA GLN A 133 9.63 12.39 1.79
C GLN A 133 9.16 10.94 1.98
N ILE A 134 8.01 10.60 1.42
CA ILE A 134 7.42 9.26 1.54
C ILE A 134 7.46 8.51 0.20
N ALA A 135 7.80 7.23 0.28
CA ALA A 135 7.63 6.28 -0.81
C ALA A 135 6.34 5.50 -0.56
N ILE A 136 5.40 5.56 -1.49
CA ILE A 136 4.12 4.83 -1.42
C ILE A 136 4.07 3.85 -2.59
N MET A 137 3.80 2.58 -2.29
CA MET A 137 3.62 1.55 -3.29
C MET A 137 2.27 1.72 -4.01
N THR A 138 2.22 1.36 -5.28
CA THR A 138 0.97 1.31 -6.04
C THR A 138 -0.04 0.36 -5.37
N GLU A 139 -1.31 0.43 -5.77
CA GLU A 139 -2.35 -0.49 -5.27
C GLU A 139 -1.96 -1.96 -5.44
N GLY A 140 -2.41 -2.81 -4.50
CA GLY A 140 -2.08 -4.23 -4.48
C GLY A 140 -2.38 -4.98 -5.78
N PRO A 141 -3.54 -4.79 -6.44
CA PRO A 141 -3.84 -5.43 -7.72
C PRO A 141 -2.91 -5.02 -8.87
N ASP A 142 -2.51 -3.74 -8.93
CA ASP A 142 -1.55 -3.26 -9.93
C ASP A 142 -0.14 -3.81 -9.65
N PHE A 143 0.29 -3.74 -8.38
CA PHE A 143 1.54 -4.37 -7.95
C PHE A 143 1.59 -5.85 -8.33
N ASN A 144 0.54 -6.62 -8.03
CA ASN A 144 0.44 -8.05 -8.36
C ASN A 144 0.58 -8.31 -9.87
N THR A 145 -0.08 -7.49 -10.68
CA THR A 145 0.00 -7.58 -12.14
C THR A 145 1.44 -7.37 -12.62
N LYS A 146 2.10 -6.34 -12.10
CA LYS A 146 3.50 -6.02 -12.44
C LYS A 146 4.46 -7.10 -11.94
N LEU A 147 4.29 -7.61 -10.71
CA LEU A 147 5.09 -8.70 -10.15
C LEU A 147 4.98 -9.97 -11.00
N LYS A 148 3.76 -10.39 -11.35
CA LYS A 148 3.51 -11.55 -12.21
C LYS A 148 4.09 -11.40 -13.62
N SER A 149 4.17 -10.18 -14.13
CA SER A 149 4.71 -9.89 -15.45
C SER A 149 6.23 -10.08 -15.56
N LEU A 150 6.94 -10.10 -14.43
CA LEU A 150 8.37 -10.35 -14.38
C LEU A 150 8.73 -11.80 -14.68
N GLU A 151 7.82 -12.74 -14.40
CA GLU A 151 8.06 -14.16 -14.68
C GLU A 151 7.94 -14.48 -16.15
N THR A 152 8.91 -15.24 -16.64
CA THR A 152 8.97 -15.81 -18.00
C THR A 152 8.93 -17.33 -17.93
N PRO A 153 8.81 -18.05 -19.05
CA PRO A 153 8.90 -19.53 -19.06
C PRO A 153 10.23 -20.08 -18.51
N THR A 154 11.26 -19.24 -18.41
CA THR A 154 12.62 -19.65 -17.98
C THR A 154 13.08 -18.95 -16.69
N SER A 155 12.27 -18.08 -16.11
CA SER A 155 12.61 -17.33 -14.90
C SER A 155 11.40 -17.18 -14.01
N GLU A 156 11.45 -17.80 -12.83
CA GLU A 156 10.43 -17.80 -11.80
C GLU A 156 10.86 -16.93 -10.61
N ILE A 157 9.91 -16.46 -9.82
CA ILE A 157 10.18 -15.72 -8.59
C ILE A 157 10.15 -16.70 -7.42
N ASN A 158 11.30 -16.83 -6.73
CA ASN A 158 11.41 -17.60 -5.50
C ASN A 158 11.50 -16.72 -4.26
N TYR A 159 11.99 -15.49 -4.41
CA TYR A 159 12.19 -14.56 -3.31
C TYR A 159 11.69 -13.18 -3.68
N PHE A 160 11.20 -12.43 -2.67
CA PHE A 160 10.87 -11.03 -2.81
C PHE A 160 11.59 -10.22 -1.74
N ARG A 161 12.41 -9.22 -2.12
CA ARG A 161 13.29 -8.49 -1.20
C ARG A 161 13.50 -7.04 -1.61
N LYS A 162 13.84 -6.19 -0.63
CA LYS A 162 14.35 -4.84 -0.90
C LYS A 162 15.80 -4.91 -1.36
N SER A 163 16.12 -4.19 -2.43
CA SER A 163 17.51 -3.98 -2.87
C SER A 163 18.15 -2.80 -2.13
N PRO A 164 19.41 -2.89 -1.70
CA PRO A 164 20.12 -1.75 -1.13
C PRO A 164 20.59 -0.72 -2.18
N VAL A 165 20.53 -1.09 -3.46
CA VAL A 165 21.01 -0.26 -4.58
C VAL A 165 19.95 -0.20 -5.70
N PRO A 166 19.89 0.89 -6.47
CA PRO A 166 18.98 0.98 -7.61
C PRO A 166 19.32 -0.07 -8.68
N PRO A 167 18.32 -0.47 -9.50
CA PRO A 167 18.53 -1.44 -10.57
C PRO A 167 19.50 -0.92 -11.62
N ALA A 168 20.34 -1.80 -12.17
CA ALA A 168 21.10 -1.50 -13.37
C ALA A 168 20.12 -1.29 -14.56
N THR A 169 20.52 -0.44 -15.53
CA THR A 169 19.69 -0.14 -16.71
C THR A 169 19.28 -1.39 -17.52
N SER A 170 20.12 -2.43 -17.48
CA SER A 170 19.87 -3.72 -18.14
C SER A 170 18.77 -4.58 -17.50
N MET A 171 18.32 -4.25 -16.28
CA MET A 171 17.35 -5.06 -15.52
C MET A 171 15.89 -4.83 -15.93
N ASN A 172 15.62 -3.90 -16.85
CA ASN A 172 14.25 -3.59 -17.32
C ASN A 172 13.26 -3.37 -16.18
N ALA A 173 13.67 -2.66 -15.13
CA ALA A 173 12.85 -2.42 -13.96
C ALA A 173 11.58 -1.62 -14.30
N VAL A 174 10.45 -2.00 -13.70
CA VAL A 174 9.17 -1.32 -13.85
C VAL A 174 8.87 -0.45 -12.63
N ASN A 175 8.11 0.63 -12.83
CA ASN A 175 7.65 1.48 -11.74
C ASN A 175 6.47 0.83 -11.01
N ILE A 176 6.54 0.86 -9.68
CA ILE A 176 5.48 0.38 -8.77
C ILE A 176 5.14 1.42 -7.68
N ASP A 177 5.49 2.67 -7.91
CA ASP A 177 5.10 3.77 -7.04
C ASP A 177 3.68 4.25 -7.34
N ASP A 178 3.00 4.69 -6.29
CA ASP A 178 1.71 5.37 -6.36
C ASP A 178 1.90 6.80 -6.89
N GLU A 179 0.83 7.39 -7.44
CA GLU A 179 0.87 8.80 -7.89
C GLU A 179 1.13 9.80 -6.76
N GLU A 180 0.72 9.46 -5.52
CA GLU A 180 0.98 10.26 -4.32
C GLU A 180 2.38 10.00 -3.72
N SER A 181 3.18 9.10 -4.28
CA SER A 181 4.53 8.81 -3.81
C SER A 181 5.51 9.90 -4.24
N ASP A 182 6.30 10.43 -3.32
CA ASP A 182 7.36 11.42 -3.62
C ASP A 182 8.57 10.77 -4.29
N TYR A 183 8.79 9.48 -4.04
CA TYR A 183 9.91 8.73 -4.59
C TYR A 183 9.46 7.68 -5.59
N GLU A 184 10.27 7.47 -6.63
CA GLU A 184 10.09 6.32 -7.51
C GLU A 184 10.38 5.02 -6.77
N ILE A 185 9.56 4.01 -7.02
CA ILE A 185 9.80 2.65 -6.54
C ILE A 185 9.94 1.75 -7.77
N LYS A 186 11.08 1.10 -7.88
CA LYS A 186 11.40 0.20 -9.00
C LYS A 186 11.23 -1.25 -8.58
N LEU A 187 10.75 -2.08 -9.51
CA LEU A 187 10.62 -3.53 -9.33
C LEU A 187 11.26 -4.23 -10.52
N TRP A 188 12.05 -5.28 -10.27
CA TRP A 188 12.65 -6.13 -11.31
C TRP A 188 12.90 -7.55 -10.81
N LEU A 189 13.10 -8.48 -11.71
CA LEU A 189 13.55 -9.84 -11.41
C LEU A 189 15.04 -9.97 -11.74
N ASP A 190 15.84 -10.44 -10.79
CA ASP A 190 17.19 -10.92 -11.04
C ASP A 190 17.14 -12.43 -11.32
N PRO A 191 17.41 -12.85 -12.57
CA PRO A 191 17.32 -14.25 -12.93
C PRO A 191 18.50 -15.09 -12.38
N THR A 192 19.54 -14.47 -11.80
CA THR A 192 20.68 -15.18 -11.27
C THR A 192 20.39 -15.85 -9.93
N ASP A 193 19.47 -15.28 -9.15
CA ASP A 193 19.05 -15.79 -7.85
C ASP A 193 17.53 -15.96 -7.71
N ASN A 194 16.77 -15.73 -8.80
CA ASN A 194 15.31 -15.79 -8.84
C ASN A 194 14.62 -14.88 -7.82
N THR A 195 15.22 -13.70 -7.55
CA THR A 195 14.67 -12.73 -6.62
C THR A 195 13.99 -11.57 -7.35
N ALA A 196 12.74 -11.34 -7.03
CA ALA A 196 12.08 -10.08 -7.37
C ALA A 196 12.55 -9.02 -6.37
N TYR A 197 13.34 -8.09 -6.83
CA TYR A 197 13.82 -6.97 -6.03
C TYR A 197 12.95 -5.74 -6.25
N TYR A 198 12.73 -4.98 -5.16
CA TYR A 198 12.26 -3.61 -5.27
C TYR A 198 13.28 -2.65 -4.66
N TYR A 199 13.29 -1.43 -5.16
CA TYR A 199 14.15 -0.35 -4.67
C TYR A 199 13.35 0.94 -4.51
N ALA A 200 13.52 1.57 -3.37
CA ALA A 200 13.14 2.94 -3.09
C ALA A 200 14.28 3.60 -2.30
N GLU A 201 14.52 4.89 -2.53
CA GLU A 201 15.54 5.65 -1.79
C GLU A 201 15.26 5.66 -0.27
N PRO A 202 14.02 5.92 0.21
CA PRO A 202 13.69 5.77 1.62
C PRO A 202 13.79 4.31 2.08
N GLU A 203 14.22 4.13 3.33
CA GLU A 203 14.27 2.80 3.94
C GLU A 203 12.88 2.19 4.06
N LYS A 204 11.92 2.97 4.54
CA LYS A 204 10.51 2.57 4.66
C LYS A 204 9.71 2.88 3.40
N VAL A 205 8.83 1.96 3.04
CA VAL A 205 7.87 2.10 1.96
C VAL A 205 6.46 1.90 2.52
N TYR A 206 5.61 2.90 2.36
CA TYR A 206 4.21 2.79 2.74
C TYR A 206 3.47 1.92 1.73
N LEU A 207 2.69 0.98 2.21
CA LEU A 207 1.75 0.27 1.36
C LEU A 207 0.54 1.16 1.06
N ASN A 208 -0.05 0.96 -0.12
CA ASN A 208 -1.27 1.66 -0.52
C ASN A 208 -2.44 1.30 0.41
N ARG A 209 -3.43 2.17 0.52
CA ARG A 209 -4.67 1.90 1.26
C ARG A 209 -5.35 0.62 0.79
N ASP A 210 -5.35 0.37 -0.51
CA ASP A 210 -5.73 -0.92 -1.09
C ASP A 210 -4.50 -1.78 -1.38
N SER A 211 -4.14 -2.61 -0.42
CA SER A 211 -3.09 -3.63 -0.56
C SER A 211 -3.67 -5.02 -0.82
N SER A 212 -4.93 -5.08 -1.25
CA SER A 212 -5.57 -6.35 -1.63
C SER A 212 -4.81 -7.04 -2.76
N LYS A 213 -4.78 -8.36 -2.74
CA LYS A 213 -4.16 -9.20 -3.79
C LYS A 213 -2.68 -8.94 -4.05
N MET A 214 -1.94 -8.21 -3.21
CA MET A 214 -0.56 -7.81 -3.46
C MET A 214 0.33 -8.99 -3.86
N PHE A 215 0.27 -10.11 -3.15
CA PHE A 215 0.96 -11.36 -3.47
C PHE A 215 -0.02 -12.48 -3.87
N TYR A 216 -1.15 -12.13 -4.46
CA TYR A 216 -2.16 -13.10 -4.87
C TYR A 216 -1.66 -14.01 -5.99
N SER A 217 -1.69 -15.32 -5.73
CA SER A 217 -1.49 -16.37 -6.73
C SER A 217 -2.80 -17.14 -6.93
N GLU A 218 -3.27 -17.23 -8.16
CA GLU A 218 -4.45 -18.02 -8.46
C GLU A 218 -4.15 -19.51 -8.22
N PRO A 219 -5.02 -20.25 -7.53
CA PRO A 219 -4.75 -21.66 -7.15
C PRO A 219 -4.43 -22.59 -8.33
N TYR A 220 -4.82 -22.21 -9.54
CA TYR A 220 -4.65 -23.02 -10.76
C TYR A 220 -3.75 -22.39 -11.83
N VAL A 221 -3.22 -21.17 -11.57
CA VAL A 221 -2.29 -20.46 -12.44
C VAL A 221 -0.91 -20.49 -11.80
N GLN A 222 0.14 -20.77 -12.59
CA GLN A 222 1.48 -21.04 -12.03
C GLN A 222 2.31 -19.77 -11.76
N LYS A 223 1.74 -18.57 -11.87
CA LYS A 223 2.46 -17.32 -11.63
C LYS A 223 2.66 -17.05 -10.13
N ILE A 224 3.87 -16.67 -9.75
CA ILE A 224 4.34 -16.38 -8.39
C ILE A 224 4.02 -17.46 -7.33
N ARG A 225 3.71 -18.68 -7.78
CA ARG A 225 3.36 -19.82 -6.92
C ARG A 225 4.57 -20.37 -6.18
N ASN A 226 5.75 -20.27 -6.80
CA ASN A 226 6.99 -20.86 -6.30
C ASN A 226 7.75 -19.97 -5.30
N VAL A 227 7.14 -18.87 -4.88
CA VAL A 227 7.72 -17.97 -3.86
C VAL A 227 7.89 -18.72 -2.54
N LEU A 228 9.13 -18.72 -2.04
CA LEU A 228 9.56 -19.40 -0.82
C LEU A 228 9.70 -18.43 0.37
N GLU A 229 9.96 -17.16 0.07
CA GLU A 229 10.19 -16.11 1.10
C GLU A 229 9.76 -14.74 0.57
N ILE A 230 9.10 -13.98 1.44
CA ILE A 230 8.74 -12.59 1.19
C ILE A 230 9.28 -11.75 2.36
N ASP A 231 10.20 -10.84 2.09
CA ASP A 231 10.69 -9.88 3.08
C ASP A 231 9.78 -8.64 3.10
N LEU A 232 9.05 -8.49 4.19
CA LEU A 232 8.11 -7.40 4.42
C LEU A 232 8.64 -6.36 5.42
N SER A 233 9.88 -6.49 5.89
CA SER A 233 10.43 -5.74 7.01
C SER A 233 10.46 -4.21 6.81
N ASN A 234 10.55 -3.76 5.57
CA ASN A 234 10.61 -2.34 5.22
C ASN A 234 9.24 -1.72 4.88
N PHE A 235 8.15 -2.51 4.97
CA PHE A 235 6.82 -1.98 4.68
C PHE A 235 6.17 -1.34 5.90
N ASP A 236 5.55 -0.19 5.69
CA ASP A 236 4.68 0.47 6.65
C ASP A 236 3.22 0.28 6.20
N THR A 237 2.43 -0.39 7.04
CA THR A 237 1.04 -0.74 6.74
C THR A 237 0.02 0.14 7.45
N SER A 238 0.47 1.17 8.18
CA SER A 238 -0.39 2.02 9.03
C SER A 238 -1.52 2.75 8.30
N LYS A 239 -1.43 2.86 6.97
CA LYS A 239 -2.46 3.49 6.11
C LYS A 239 -3.36 2.47 5.39
N VAL A 240 -3.08 1.18 5.53
CA VAL A 240 -3.80 0.13 4.79
C VAL A 240 -5.20 -0.07 5.37
N THR A 241 -6.20 -0.08 4.51
CA THR A 241 -7.61 -0.33 4.89
C THR A 241 -8.13 -1.65 4.34
N ASN A 242 -7.52 -2.17 3.27
CA ASN A 242 -7.93 -3.41 2.60
C ASN A 242 -6.73 -4.35 2.39
N MET A 243 -6.74 -5.49 3.08
CA MET A 243 -5.76 -6.59 2.95
C MET A 243 -6.39 -7.87 2.38
N SER A 244 -7.56 -7.78 1.74
CA SER A 244 -8.23 -8.97 1.23
C SER A 244 -7.37 -9.69 0.19
N ASN A 245 -7.30 -11.01 0.29
CA ASN A 245 -6.52 -11.87 -0.61
C ASN A 245 -5.00 -11.53 -0.69
N MET A 246 -4.43 -10.80 0.26
CA MET A 246 -3.07 -10.26 0.15
C MET A 246 -2.02 -11.34 -0.11
N PHE A 247 -2.15 -12.51 0.54
CA PHE A 247 -1.25 -13.66 0.37
C PHE A 247 -1.97 -14.90 -0.14
N LEU A 248 -3.18 -14.75 -0.69
CA LEU A 248 -3.98 -15.88 -1.16
C LEU A 248 -3.22 -16.68 -2.22
N GLY A 249 -3.10 -17.98 -1.99
CA GLY A 249 -2.48 -18.92 -2.93
C GLY A 249 -0.95 -18.99 -2.87
N MET A 250 -0.30 -18.32 -1.92
CA MET A 250 1.14 -18.44 -1.66
C MET A 250 1.47 -19.83 -1.08
N SER A 251 1.25 -20.88 -1.88
CA SER A 251 1.21 -22.27 -1.42
C SER A 251 2.56 -22.83 -0.98
N ASN A 252 3.68 -22.24 -1.38
CA ASN A 252 5.02 -22.71 -1.03
C ASN A 252 5.63 -21.98 0.18
N LEU A 253 5.01 -20.89 0.66
CA LEU A 253 5.46 -20.24 1.89
C LEU A 253 5.22 -21.16 3.10
N THR A 254 6.27 -21.36 3.90
CA THR A 254 6.21 -22.15 5.14
C THR A 254 6.05 -21.28 6.39
N SER A 255 6.44 -20.01 6.31
CA SER A 255 6.29 -18.99 7.34
C SER A 255 6.14 -17.61 6.72
N LEU A 256 5.62 -16.66 7.50
CA LEU A 256 5.46 -15.27 7.09
C LEU A 256 5.68 -14.37 8.31
N ASN A 257 6.63 -13.44 8.20
CA ASN A 257 6.89 -12.47 9.27
C ASN A 257 6.03 -11.22 9.06
N LEU A 258 5.07 -11.00 9.97
CA LEU A 258 4.14 -9.86 9.96
C LEU A 258 4.32 -8.97 11.19
N SER A 259 5.44 -9.10 11.92
CA SER A 259 5.66 -8.42 13.20
C SER A 259 5.65 -6.88 13.12
N ASN A 260 5.89 -6.31 11.94
CA ASN A 260 5.85 -4.88 11.67
C ASN A 260 4.50 -4.40 11.11
N PHE A 261 3.51 -5.30 10.92
CA PHE A 261 2.21 -4.91 10.39
C PHE A 261 1.39 -4.16 11.42
N ASP A 262 0.99 -2.95 11.10
CA ASP A 262 -0.07 -2.20 11.78
C ASP A 262 -1.37 -2.42 11.01
N THR A 263 -2.33 -3.08 11.66
CA THR A 263 -3.63 -3.41 11.06
C THR A 263 -4.79 -2.58 11.62
N SER A 264 -4.48 -1.56 12.42
CA SER A 264 -5.48 -0.75 13.15
C SER A 264 -6.50 -0.02 12.27
N GLN A 265 -6.18 0.20 10.99
CA GLN A 265 -7.09 0.83 10.01
C GLN A 265 -7.76 -0.19 9.06
N VAL A 266 -7.41 -1.48 9.16
CA VAL A 266 -7.88 -2.49 8.20
C VAL A 266 -9.34 -2.85 8.47
N THR A 267 -10.16 -2.77 7.43
CA THR A 267 -11.59 -3.11 7.48
C THR A 267 -11.92 -4.43 6.79
N ASN A 268 -11.06 -4.90 5.88
CA ASN A 268 -11.27 -6.12 5.12
C ASN A 268 -10.03 -7.01 5.11
N MET A 269 -10.14 -8.20 5.72
CA MET A 269 -9.11 -9.24 5.74
C MET A 269 -9.58 -10.55 5.07
N SER A 270 -10.61 -10.48 4.21
CA SER A 270 -11.16 -11.69 3.59
C SER A 270 -10.10 -12.43 2.78
N SER A 271 -10.03 -13.73 2.98
CA SER A 271 -9.10 -14.67 2.31
C SER A 271 -7.61 -14.26 2.37
N MET A 272 -7.20 -13.44 3.36
CA MET A 272 -5.83 -12.90 3.43
C MET A 272 -4.75 -13.98 3.37
N PHE A 273 -4.97 -15.12 4.03
CA PHE A 273 -4.03 -16.25 4.09
C PHE A 273 -4.58 -17.51 3.42
N GLY A 274 -5.64 -17.41 2.63
CA GLY A 274 -6.26 -18.56 1.98
C GLY A 274 -5.29 -19.32 1.07
N PHE A 275 -5.41 -20.64 0.98
CA PHE A 275 -4.59 -21.52 0.13
C PHE A 275 -3.07 -21.45 0.38
N MET A 276 -2.63 -21.04 1.57
CA MET A 276 -1.22 -21.14 1.98
C MET A 276 -0.95 -22.57 2.50
N SER A 277 -0.94 -23.53 1.60
CA SER A 277 -1.03 -24.96 1.93
C SER A 277 0.15 -25.51 2.73
N ASN A 278 1.36 -24.91 2.58
CA ASN A 278 2.57 -25.31 3.30
C ASN A 278 2.88 -24.47 4.54
N LEU A 279 2.01 -23.51 4.90
CA LEU A 279 2.22 -22.68 6.07
C LEU A 279 2.15 -23.52 7.34
N THR A 280 3.22 -23.50 8.14
CA THR A 280 3.33 -24.28 9.39
C THR A 280 3.24 -23.43 10.64
N SER A 281 3.50 -22.12 10.54
CA SER A 281 3.40 -21.17 11.64
C SER A 281 2.91 -19.82 11.16
N LEU A 282 2.10 -19.14 11.98
CA LEU A 282 1.60 -17.79 11.70
C LEU A 282 1.40 -17.07 13.04
N ASN A 283 2.12 -15.97 13.24
CA ASN A 283 1.98 -15.12 14.42
C ASN A 283 1.12 -13.90 14.08
N LEU A 284 0.00 -13.75 14.78
CA LEU A 284 -0.97 -12.67 14.61
C LEU A 284 -1.12 -11.82 15.90
N SER A 285 -0.21 -11.95 16.86
CA SER A 285 -0.33 -11.30 18.18
C SER A 285 -0.35 -9.77 18.15
N ASN A 286 0.20 -9.18 17.08
CA ASN A 286 0.18 -7.72 16.84
C ASN A 286 -1.03 -7.24 16.01
N PHE A 287 -1.92 -8.13 15.56
CA PHE A 287 -3.07 -7.73 14.75
C PHE A 287 -4.13 -7.04 15.60
N ASP A 288 -4.43 -5.80 15.28
CA ASP A 288 -5.63 -5.09 15.73
C ASP A 288 -6.74 -5.30 14.68
N THR A 289 -7.78 -6.04 15.08
CA THR A 289 -8.90 -6.33 14.20
C THR A 289 -10.16 -5.53 14.54
N SER A 290 -10.04 -4.51 15.40
CA SER A 290 -11.17 -3.74 15.93
C SER A 290 -11.98 -2.97 14.87
N GLN A 291 -11.40 -2.75 13.67
CA GLN A 291 -12.08 -2.11 12.54
C GLN A 291 -12.54 -3.11 11.48
N VAL A 292 -12.18 -4.40 11.60
CA VAL A 292 -12.45 -5.40 10.56
C VAL A 292 -13.93 -5.76 10.52
N THR A 293 -14.53 -5.67 9.34
CA THR A 293 -15.93 -6.03 9.08
C THR A 293 -16.08 -7.34 8.31
N ASN A 294 -15.03 -7.77 7.59
CA ASN A 294 -15.05 -8.98 6.76
C ASN A 294 -13.82 -9.85 7.00
N MET A 295 -14.04 -11.06 7.53
CA MET A 295 -13.02 -12.11 7.74
C MET A 295 -13.35 -13.39 6.95
N ALA A 296 -14.20 -13.30 5.93
CA ALA A 296 -14.58 -14.48 5.13
C ALA A 296 -13.35 -15.17 4.53
N GLY A 297 -13.23 -16.48 4.74
CA GLY A 297 -12.15 -17.29 4.20
C GLY A 297 -10.72 -16.94 4.66
N MET A 298 -10.56 -16.16 5.73
CA MET A 298 -9.23 -15.63 6.13
C MET A 298 -8.16 -16.71 6.23
N PHE A 299 -8.52 -17.91 6.68
CA PHE A 299 -7.60 -19.05 6.84
C PHE A 299 -8.01 -20.26 5.98
N PHE A 300 -8.77 -20.04 4.93
CA PHE A 300 -9.30 -21.09 4.08
C PHE A 300 -8.20 -21.95 3.43
N ASN A 301 -8.30 -23.28 3.56
CA ASN A 301 -7.42 -24.25 2.92
C ASN A 301 -5.93 -24.14 3.33
N ILE A 302 -5.68 -23.93 4.63
CA ILE A 302 -4.33 -24.02 5.21
C ILE A 302 -4.14 -25.43 5.78
N LEU A 303 -3.34 -26.26 5.11
CA LEU A 303 -3.34 -27.70 5.35
C LEU A 303 -2.44 -28.15 6.52
N LEU A 304 -1.34 -27.42 6.80
CA LEU A 304 -0.29 -27.87 7.73
C LEU A 304 -0.27 -27.10 9.06
N LEU A 305 -1.03 -26.01 9.17
CA LEU A 305 -1.05 -25.21 10.39
C LEU A 305 -1.76 -25.95 11.53
N THR A 306 -1.08 -26.10 12.66
CA THR A 306 -1.58 -26.89 13.82
C THR A 306 -2.17 -26.05 14.93
N THR A 307 -1.79 -24.77 15.00
CA THR A 307 -2.23 -23.84 16.06
C THR A 307 -2.47 -22.45 15.47
N LEU A 308 -3.44 -21.73 16.06
CA LEU A 308 -3.70 -20.31 15.81
C LEU A 308 -4.04 -19.66 17.17
N ASP A 309 -3.46 -18.50 17.43
CA ASP A 309 -3.76 -17.67 18.60
C ASP A 309 -4.59 -16.46 18.16
N PHE A 310 -5.80 -16.36 18.72
CA PHE A 310 -6.74 -15.26 18.47
C PHE A 310 -6.91 -14.33 19.67
N SER A 311 -6.04 -14.41 20.68
CA SER A 311 -6.18 -13.64 21.93
C SER A 311 -6.20 -12.10 21.68
N SER A 312 -5.57 -11.63 20.60
CA SER A 312 -5.57 -10.21 20.18
C SER A 312 -6.81 -9.80 19.35
N PHE A 313 -7.63 -10.77 18.89
CA PHE A 313 -8.72 -10.47 17.95
C PHE A 313 -9.92 -9.83 18.66
N ASN A 314 -10.38 -8.72 18.08
CA ASN A 314 -11.67 -8.10 18.37
C ASN A 314 -12.57 -8.25 17.13
N THR A 315 -13.58 -9.10 17.21
CA THR A 315 -14.48 -9.39 16.08
C THR A 315 -15.83 -8.69 16.19
N SER A 316 -15.99 -7.73 17.10
CA SER A 316 -17.27 -7.07 17.38
C SER A 316 -17.90 -6.34 16.19
N LYS A 317 -17.13 -5.97 15.17
CA LYS A 317 -17.63 -5.35 13.93
C LYS A 317 -17.78 -6.32 12.75
N VAL A 318 -17.37 -7.58 12.92
CA VAL A 318 -17.36 -8.54 11.80
C VAL A 318 -18.78 -8.97 11.45
N THR A 319 -19.11 -8.88 10.16
CA THR A 319 -20.41 -9.28 9.61
C THR A 319 -20.36 -10.59 8.83
N SER A 320 -19.19 -10.99 8.31
CA SER A 320 -19.01 -12.26 7.60
C SER A 320 -17.80 -13.02 8.13
N MET A 321 -18.04 -14.28 8.53
CA MET A 321 -17.04 -15.28 8.89
C MET A 321 -17.17 -16.53 8.01
N SER A 322 -17.81 -16.38 6.82
CA SER A 322 -18.02 -17.53 5.92
C SER A 322 -16.68 -18.14 5.52
N ASN A 323 -16.59 -19.48 5.54
CA ASN A 323 -15.37 -20.22 5.20
C ASN A 323 -14.11 -19.89 6.03
N MET A 324 -14.21 -19.19 7.16
CA MET A 324 -13.05 -18.63 7.86
C MET A 324 -12.01 -19.70 8.21
N PHE A 325 -12.43 -20.88 8.66
CA PHE A 325 -11.58 -22.03 9.02
C PHE A 325 -11.81 -23.23 8.11
N ASN A 326 -12.37 -23.03 6.91
CA ASN A 326 -12.70 -24.11 6.01
C ASN A 326 -11.44 -24.84 5.54
N ASN A 327 -11.45 -26.17 5.65
CA ASN A 327 -10.38 -27.07 5.25
C ASN A 327 -9.02 -26.80 5.91
N MET A 328 -9.00 -26.84 7.25
CA MET A 328 -7.81 -26.82 8.09
C MET A 328 -7.63 -28.18 8.81
N PRO A 329 -7.24 -29.23 8.10
CA PRO A 329 -7.28 -30.60 8.64
C PRO A 329 -6.24 -30.86 9.73
N SER A 330 -5.15 -30.08 9.83
CA SER A 330 -4.12 -30.26 10.85
C SER A 330 -4.45 -29.59 12.21
N LEU A 331 -5.49 -28.76 12.24
CA LEU A 331 -5.89 -28.06 13.48
C LEU A 331 -6.63 -29.04 14.40
N THR A 332 -6.10 -29.26 15.59
CA THR A 332 -6.67 -30.18 16.60
C THR A 332 -7.44 -29.48 17.70
N THR A 333 -7.14 -28.22 17.93
CA THR A 333 -7.80 -27.34 18.91
C THR A 333 -8.03 -25.97 18.27
N LEU A 334 -9.09 -25.28 18.71
CA LEU A 334 -9.43 -23.94 18.24
C LEU A 334 -10.07 -23.17 19.40
N ASP A 335 -9.35 -22.16 19.92
CA ASP A 335 -9.86 -21.25 20.95
C ASP A 335 -10.48 -20.03 20.27
N LEU A 336 -11.79 -19.89 20.45
CA LEU A 336 -12.60 -18.78 19.95
C LEU A 336 -13.16 -17.90 21.07
N SER A 337 -12.60 -17.98 22.28
CA SER A 337 -13.11 -17.26 23.45
C SER A 337 -13.11 -15.74 23.31
N SER A 338 -12.22 -15.20 22.46
CA SER A 338 -12.17 -13.76 22.13
C SER A 338 -13.23 -13.31 21.09
N PHE A 339 -13.94 -14.26 20.44
CA PHE A 339 -14.83 -13.91 19.33
C PHE A 339 -16.17 -13.35 19.83
N ASP A 340 -16.53 -12.17 19.40
CA ASP A 340 -17.88 -11.60 19.46
C ASP A 340 -18.54 -11.78 18.09
N THR A 341 -19.61 -12.59 18.04
CA THR A 341 -20.33 -12.88 16.80
C THR A 341 -21.68 -12.14 16.71
N SER A 342 -21.94 -11.15 17.57
CA SER A 342 -23.22 -10.48 17.68
C SER A 342 -23.68 -9.75 16.40
N ASN A 343 -22.73 -9.37 15.54
CA ASN A 343 -23.00 -8.71 14.26
C ASN A 343 -22.85 -9.64 13.03
N VAL A 344 -22.46 -10.92 13.25
CA VAL A 344 -22.23 -11.84 12.14
C VAL A 344 -23.54 -12.29 11.51
N THR A 345 -23.64 -12.17 10.20
CA THR A 345 -24.81 -12.57 9.40
C THR A 345 -24.55 -13.82 8.56
N ASP A 346 -23.30 -14.11 8.21
CA ASP A 346 -22.92 -15.25 7.37
C ASP A 346 -21.82 -16.10 8.04
N MET A 347 -22.18 -17.36 8.39
CA MET A 347 -21.32 -18.39 8.96
C MET A 347 -21.23 -19.63 8.07
N ARG A 348 -21.65 -19.56 6.80
CA ARG A 348 -21.61 -20.71 5.89
C ARG A 348 -20.20 -21.30 5.80
N TYR A 349 -20.12 -22.63 5.87
CA TYR A 349 -18.87 -23.40 5.78
C TYR A 349 -17.77 -22.97 6.74
N MET A 350 -18.08 -22.27 7.85
CA MET A 350 -17.07 -21.71 8.76
C MET A 350 -16.11 -22.75 9.30
N PHE A 351 -16.61 -23.92 9.65
CA PHE A 351 -15.85 -25.09 10.16
C PHE A 351 -15.93 -26.31 9.24
N PHE A 352 -16.16 -26.06 7.95
CA PHE A 352 -16.22 -27.13 6.96
C PHE A 352 -14.88 -27.86 6.83
N SER A 353 -14.91 -29.19 6.72
CA SER A 353 -13.70 -30.02 6.49
C SER A 353 -12.63 -29.96 7.59
N MET A 354 -13.00 -29.57 8.83
CA MET A 354 -12.12 -29.65 10.01
C MET A 354 -12.19 -31.07 10.59
N SER A 355 -11.40 -32.00 10.02
CA SER A 355 -11.53 -33.43 10.31
C SER A 355 -10.87 -33.89 11.63
N ASN A 356 -9.89 -33.11 12.14
CA ASN A 356 -9.12 -33.49 13.35
C ASN A 356 -9.56 -32.80 14.64
N LEU A 357 -10.51 -31.86 14.61
CA LEU A 357 -11.13 -31.35 15.82
C LEU A 357 -11.93 -32.44 16.52
N THR A 358 -11.70 -32.66 17.83
CA THR A 358 -12.50 -33.54 18.66
C THR A 358 -13.63 -32.83 19.36
N THR A 359 -13.38 -31.59 19.73
CA THR A 359 -14.34 -30.71 20.40
C THR A 359 -14.29 -29.31 19.80
N LEU A 360 -15.41 -28.59 19.85
CA LEU A 360 -15.53 -27.22 19.42
C LEU A 360 -16.32 -26.44 20.46
N ASP A 361 -15.73 -25.38 21.00
CA ASP A 361 -16.39 -24.53 21.99
C ASP A 361 -16.92 -23.25 21.34
N LEU A 362 -18.24 -23.13 21.28
CA LEU A 362 -18.97 -21.98 20.74
C LEU A 362 -19.85 -21.33 21.83
N SER A 363 -19.45 -21.46 23.10
CA SER A 363 -20.24 -21.02 24.25
C SER A 363 -20.48 -19.49 24.26
N ASN A 364 -19.60 -18.71 23.64
CA ASN A 364 -19.71 -17.26 23.49
C ASN A 364 -20.40 -16.81 22.20
N PHE A 365 -20.80 -17.74 21.32
CA PHE A 365 -21.42 -17.35 20.03
C PHE A 365 -22.84 -16.80 20.22
N ASN A 366 -23.08 -15.64 19.64
CA ASN A 366 -24.39 -15.03 19.48
C ASN A 366 -24.82 -15.15 18.00
N THR A 367 -25.87 -15.92 17.75
CA THR A 367 -26.35 -16.20 16.39
C THR A 367 -27.60 -15.41 16.00
N SER A 368 -27.99 -14.39 16.79
CA SER A 368 -29.24 -13.65 16.61
C SER A 368 -29.34 -12.89 15.26
N GLN A 369 -28.21 -12.59 14.62
CA GLN A 369 -28.17 -11.92 13.33
C GLN A 369 -27.88 -12.88 12.17
N VAL A 370 -27.56 -14.15 12.43
CA VAL A 370 -27.11 -15.09 11.39
C VAL A 370 -28.28 -15.50 10.48
N THR A 371 -28.06 -15.33 9.20
CA THR A 371 -29.02 -15.70 8.13
C THR A 371 -28.59 -16.95 7.37
N ASN A 372 -27.30 -17.30 7.38
CA ASN A 372 -26.72 -18.38 6.60
C ASN A 372 -25.74 -19.23 7.44
N MET A 373 -26.05 -20.51 7.62
CA MET A 373 -25.20 -21.54 8.25
C MET A 373 -25.02 -22.74 7.32
N ASN A 374 -25.18 -22.59 6.00
CA ASN A 374 -25.05 -23.72 5.07
C ASN A 374 -23.70 -24.43 5.24
N GLY A 375 -23.74 -25.76 5.43
CA GLY A 375 -22.54 -26.58 5.56
C GLY A 375 -21.60 -26.24 6.74
N MET A 376 -22.05 -25.47 7.74
CA MET A 376 -21.19 -24.86 8.77
C MET A 376 -20.23 -25.84 9.44
N PHE A 377 -20.67 -27.07 9.73
CA PHE A 377 -19.89 -28.10 10.41
C PHE A 377 -19.61 -29.31 9.52
N SER A 378 -20.00 -29.35 8.27
CA SER A 378 -19.99 -30.57 7.44
C SER A 378 -18.57 -31.01 7.07
N LEU A 379 -18.49 -32.29 6.67
CA LEU A 379 -17.30 -32.89 6.03
C LEU A 379 -17.63 -33.29 4.61
N PRO A 380 -16.67 -33.20 3.66
CA PRO A 380 -16.79 -33.87 2.35
C PRO A 380 -16.89 -35.39 2.50
N ASP A 381 -17.51 -36.07 1.55
CA ASP A 381 -17.65 -37.52 1.56
C ASP A 381 -16.31 -38.25 1.65
N MET A 382 -15.30 -37.75 0.96
CA MET A 382 -13.95 -38.31 0.99
C MET A 382 -13.28 -38.30 2.38
N TRP A 383 -13.72 -37.42 3.28
CA TRP A 383 -13.19 -37.28 4.65
C TRP A 383 -14.13 -37.82 5.72
N ALA A 384 -15.30 -38.42 5.34
CA ALA A 384 -16.31 -38.90 6.28
C ALA A 384 -15.76 -39.97 7.25
N SER A 385 -14.79 -40.77 6.82
CA SER A 385 -14.11 -41.77 7.66
C SER A 385 -13.15 -41.15 8.67
N ASN A 386 -12.71 -39.90 8.47
CA ASN A 386 -11.74 -39.21 9.31
C ASN A 386 -12.39 -38.30 10.33
N ASP A 387 -13.73 -38.30 10.42
CA ASP A 387 -14.47 -37.49 11.40
C ASP A 387 -14.01 -37.79 12.83
N LYS A 388 -13.61 -36.75 13.57
CA LYS A 388 -13.22 -36.84 14.99
C LYS A 388 -14.08 -35.99 15.90
N LEU A 389 -14.97 -35.15 15.35
CA LEU A 389 -15.76 -34.21 16.16
C LEU A 389 -16.84 -34.96 16.94
N GLU A 390 -16.70 -34.96 18.26
CA GLU A 390 -17.60 -35.65 19.19
C GLU A 390 -18.54 -34.69 19.90
N LYS A 391 -18.09 -33.47 20.22
CA LYS A 391 -18.86 -32.49 21.00
C LYS A 391 -18.73 -31.09 20.47
N ILE A 392 -19.87 -30.38 20.47
CA ILE A 392 -19.92 -28.91 20.28
C ILE A 392 -20.51 -28.33 21.55
N TYR A 393 -19.76 -27.50 22.26
CA TYR A 393 -20.17 -26.85 23.47
C TYR A 393 -20.82 -25.50 23.19
N VAL A 394 -21.94 -25.22 23.84
CA VAL A 394 -22.64 -23.92 23.77
C VAL A 394 -23.23 -23.57 25.13
N ASN A 395 -23.48 -22.30 25.40
CA ASN A 395 -24.18 -21.87 26.62
C ASN A 395 -25.71 -21.95 26.46
N ASN A 396 -26.22 -21.69 25.26
CA ASN A 396 -27.65 -21.65 24.93
C ASN A 396 -27.90 -22.26 23.54
N ASP A 397 -29.18 -22.57 23.27
CA ASP A 397 -29.60 -22.91 21.92
C ASP A 397 -29.24 -21.76 20.98
N PHE A 398 -28.83 -22.08 19.73
CA PHE A 398 -28.60 -21.05 18.73
C PHE A 398 -29.92 -20.34 18.39
N ASN A 399 -29.85 -19.03 18.31
CA ASN A 399 -31.00 -18.24 17.83
C ASN A 399 -31.10 -18.43 16.31
N THR A 400 -32.17 -19.08 15.86
CA THR A 400 -32.42 -19.39 14.45
C THR A 400 -33.55 -18.55 13.85
N SER A 401 -33.98 -17.47 14.53
CA SER A 401 -35.11 -16.66 14.08
C SER A 401 -34.89 -15.99 12.72
N LYS A 402 -33.66 -15.60 12.43
CA LYS A 402 -33.26 -15.01 11.15
C LYS A 402 -32.65 -16.01 10.17
N LEU A 403 -32.45 -17.25 10.59
CA LEU A 403 -31.76 -18.26 9.77
C LEU A 403 -32.63 -18.72 8.60
N THR A 404 -32.20 -18.42 7.39
CA THR A 404 -32.91 -18.76 6.15
C THR A 404 -32.22 -19.85 5.35
N THR A 405 -30.89 -19.96 5.43
CA THR A 405 -30.07 -20.94 4.69
C THR A 405 -29.27 -21.81 5.66
N PHE A 406 -29.58 -23.12 5.69
CA PHE A 406 -29.07 -24.04 6.69
C PHE A 406 -28.93 -25.49 6.18
N SER A 407 -28.79 -25.71 4.86
CA SER A 407 -28.64 -27.06 4.29
C SER A 407 -27.29 -27.67 4.67
N ASN A 408 -27.27 -29.02 4.85
CA ASN A 408 -26.05 -29.79 5.03
C ASN A 408 -25.17 -29.38 6.22
N MET A 409 -25.71 -28.76 7.24
CA MET A 409 -24.93 -28.19 8.36
C MET A 409 -24.01 -29.21 9.02
N PHE A 410 -24.42 -30.48 9.12
CA PHE A 410 -23.71 -31.54 9.83
C PHE A 410 -23.39 -32.75 8.94
N SER A 411 -23.47 -32.65 7.62
CA SER A 411 -23.21 -33.76 6.72
C SER A 411 -21.90 -34.48 7.05
N ASN A 412 -21.96 -35.81 7.12
CA ASN A 412 -20.83 -36.70 7.44
C ASN A 412 -20.26 -36.60 8.89
N ARG A 413 -20.87 -35.83 9.80
CA ARG A 413 -20.46 -35.78 11.22
C ARG A 413 -21.02 -36.97 12.01
N LYS A 414 -20.59 -38.17 11.66
CA LYS A 414 -21.12 -39.44 12.20
C LYS A 414 -20.74 -39.70 13.69
N LYS A 415 -19.68 -39.06 14.20
CA LYS A 415 -19.24 -39.17 15.59
C LYS A 415 -19.90 -38.15 16.53
N LEU A 416 -20.43 -37.07 15.98
CA LEU A 416 -21.03 -36.00 16.78
C LEU A 416 -22.23 -36.51 17.59
N ARG A 417 -22.26 -36.18 18.89
CA ARG A 417 -23.35 -36.50 19.81
C ARG A 417 -23.71 -35.26 20.62
N GLY A 418 -24.99 -35.05 20.80
CA GLY A 418 -25.49 -34.09 21.78
C GLY A 418 -25.11 -34.42 23.22
N GLY A 419 -25.34 -33.51 24.16
CA GLY A 419 -24.96 -33.65 25.55
C GLY A 419 -25.65 -34.87 26.26
N ASN A 420 -26.87 -35.20 25.84
CA ASN A 420 -27.63 -36.36 26.32
C ASN A 420 -27.56 -37.58 25.39
N GLY A 421 -26.65 -37.58 24.40
CA GLY A 421 -26.39 -38.67 23.48
C GLY A 421 -27.20 -38.67 22.19
N SER A 422 -27.98 -37.64 21.92
CA SER A 422 -28.78 -37.54 20.70
C SER A 422 -27.91 -37.50 19.44
N TYR A 423 -28.35 -38.18 18.38
CA TYR A 423 -27.71 -38.16 17.03
C TYR A 423 -28.74 -38.52 15.96
N LEU A 424 -28.40 -38.21 14.71
CA LEU A 424 -29.11 -38.68 13.51
C LEU A 424 -28.30 -39.79 12.85
N THR A 425 -28.98 -40.83 12.35
CA THR A 425 -28.35 -41.89 11.56
C THR A 425 -27.75 -41.30 10.29
N ASP A 426 -28.44 -40.34 9.67
CA ASP A 426 -27.94 -39.54 8.56
C ASP A 426 -27.85 -38.07 9.02
N PRO A 427 -26.67 -37.56 9.38
CA PRO A 427 -26.51 -36.17 9.82
C PRO A 427 -26.82 -35.12 8.75
N SER A 428 -26.88 -35.50 7.44
CA SER A 428 -27.24 -34.57 6.37
C SER A 428 -28.68 -34.12 6.44
N THR A 429 -29.54 -34.86 7.12
CA THR A 429 -30.97 -34.55 7.31
C THR A 429 -31.25 -33.58 8.46
N ALA A 430 -30.21 -33.14 9.17
CA ALA A 430 -30.37 -32.20 10.27
C ALA A 430 -30.90 -30.86 9.77
N ASP A 431 -32.03 -30.45 10.30
CA ASP A 431 -32.61 -29.11 10.11
C ASP A 431 -32.14 -28.15 11.24
N LYS A 432 -32.60 -26.92 11.21
CA LYS A 432 -32.23 -25.90 12.21
C LYS A 432 -32.65 -26.24 13.65
N THR A 433 -33.57 -27.23 13.86
CA THR A 433 -33.92 -27.66 15.22
C THR A 433 -32.79 -28.45 15.90
N TRP A 434 -31.79 -28.93 15.16
CA TRP A 434 -30.61 -29.62 15.72
C TRP A 434 -29.54 -28.64 16.22
N LEU A 435 -29.69 -27.35 15.99
CA LEU A 435 -28.81 -26.25 16.49
C LEU A 435 -29.18 -25.86 17.93
N ARG A 436 -29.36 -26.85 18.80
CA ARG A 436 -29.77 -26.63 20.20
C ARG A 436 -29.11 -27.63 21.15
N VAL A 437 -29.11 -27.25 22.41
CA VAL A 437 -28.63 -28.09 23.51
C VAL A 437 -29.49 -29.35 23.59
N ASP A 438 -28.83 -30.51 23.56
CA ASP A 438 -29.44 -31.81 23.81
C ASP A 438 -29.76 -31.98 25.30
N ARG A 439 -31.03 -32.14 25.61
CA ARG A 439 -31.55 -32.29 26.99
C ARG A 439 -32.78 -33.16 27.01
N PRO A 440 -33.21 -33.68 28.18
CA PRO A 440 -34.37 -34.54 28.28
C PRO A 440 -35.63 -33.98 27.55
N GLY A 441 -36.14 -34.76 26.57
CA GLY A 441 -37.28 -34.37 25.75
C GLY A 441 -36.97 -33.41 24.60
N VAL A 442 -35.73 -32.96 24.44
CA VAL A 442 -35.31 -32.03 23.37
C VAL A 442 -34.00 -32.52 22.74
N GLN A 443 -34.09 -33.12 21.58
CA GLN A 443 -32.92 -33.59 20.83
C GLN A 443 -32.18 -32.43 20.18
N GLY A 444 -30.84 -32.47 20.11
CA GLY A 444 -29.98 -31.54 19.46
C GLY A 444 -28.54 -32.03 19.40
N TYR A 445 -27.68 -31.35 18.63
CA TYR A 445 -26.27 -31.72 18.53
C TYR A 445 -25.35 -31.04 19.53
N PHE A 446 -25.88 -30.10 20.31
CA PHE A 446 -25.02 -29.34 21.22
C PHE A 446 -25.00 -29.90 22.65
N THR A 447 -23.84 -29.76 23.29
CA THR A 447 -23.64 -30.05 24.70
C THR A 447 -23.60 -28.71 25.44
N LYS A 448 -24.37 -28.60 26.54
CA LYS A 448 -24.29 -27.41 27.39
C LYS A 448 -22.92 -27.34 28.05
N LYS A 449 -22.27 -26.18 27.98
CA LYS A 449 -21.02 -25.95 28.73
C LYS A 449 -21.35 -25.86 30.20
N SER A 450 -20.63 -26.64 31.01
CA SER A 450 -20.73 -26.66 32.48
C SER A 450 -20.02 -25.47 33.12
#